data_f5c6fdcc4718e67fa3dabdd9f0a55e89
#
_entry.id   f5c6fdcc4718e67fa3dabdd9f0a55e89
#
_cell.length_a   1.000
_cell.length_b   1.000
_cell.length_c   1.000
_cell.angle_alpha   90.00
_cell.angle_beta   90.00
_cell.angle_gamma   90.00
#
_symmetry.space_group_name_H-M   'P 1'
#
loop_
_entity.id
_entity.type
_entity.pdbx_description
1 polymer ?
#
loop_
_entity_poly.entity_id
_entity_poly.type
_entity_poly.pdbx_seq_one_letter_code
_entity_poly.pdbx_strand_id
1 'polypeptide(L)'
;MMTLGTHVVLLAAAIGLTGVRADAQHLLVPMDDGQQNHLKAYGLTYTALKAGIKAEWLLNYRGGAFLLPDTPELRRRAGLDGITAQPTDAGAVAAIRAEIAGANMDAIPLEKAPRVAVYTPPDAPPWDDAVTLALKYAGIDYVPIYDEEVQRGDLSKYDWLHLHHEDFTGQLNKFHLGYRDTPWFIDLVQKNAATARKLGYPNIPALKKAVAEQIRQFVERGGMLFAMCGATETLELAIAGAGVDIAGSFADGTPTDDNADAKLNWKRSMAFQDAHLEQSPFVNAMSDIDGHQVNVPGRRQPLGAFTLFNFSAKFDPVAAMLVQNQRSVIADFYGVTTSFNKTALKPGATVLAFEEGAPWVKYIHGDYGKGTWTYYGGHDPEDPQHAIGNPPTDLSLHKGSPGYRLILNNVLFPAAKKKPLKT
;
A
#
# COMPACT_ATOMS: atom_id res chain seq x y z
N MET A 1 77.62 -64.82 -3.34
CA MET A 1 77.29 -63.64 -4.10
C MET A 1 75.90 -63.29 -3.72
N MET A 2 75.73 -62.29 -2.86
CA MET A 2 74.43 -61.78 -2.38
C MET A 2 74.03 -60.58 -3.22
N THR A 3 72.87 -60.64 -3.80
CA THR A 3 72.21 -59.50 -4.49
C THR A 3 71.21 -58.82 -3.56
N LEU A 4 71.52 -57.59 -3.20
CA LEU A 4 70.58 -56.69 -2.45
C LEU A 4 69.50 -56.20 -3.38
N GLY A 5 68.29 -56.49 -3.03
CA GLY A 5 67.11 -55.90 -3.68
C GLY A 5 66.66 -54.62 -2.94
N THR A 6 66.70 -53.52 -3.65
CA THR A 6 66.27 -52.20 -3.15
C THR A 6 64.71 -52.05 -3.31
N HIS A 7 63.96 -51.98 -2.21
CA HIS A 7 62.56 -51.67 -2.23
C HIS A 7 62.40 -50.14 -2.17
N VAL A 8 61.87 -49.58 -3.25
CA VAL A 8 61.42 -48.18 -3.30
C VAL A 8 59.94 -48.13 -2.79
N VAL A 9 59.71 -47.48 -1.64
CA VAL A 9 58.42 -47.22 -1.10
C VAL A 9 57.96 -45.86 -1.65
N LEU A 10 56.97 -45.88 -2.56
CA LEU A 10 56.27 -44.69 -3.02
C LEU A 10 55.20 -44.26 -1.98
N LEU A 11 55.50 -43.17 -1.27
CA LEU A 11 54.50 -42.49 -0.38
C LEU A 11 53.59 -41.60 -1.22
N ALA A 12 52.36 -42.03 -1.48
CA ALA A 12 51.35 -41.20 -2.11
C ALA A 12 50.77 -40.23 -1.06
N ALA A 13 51.17 -38.96 -1.12
CA ALA A 13 50.54 -37.89 -0.33
C ALA A 13 49.16 -37.55 -0.93
N ALA A 14 48.11 -38.04 -0.29
CA ALA A 14 46.73 -37.57 -0.57
C ALA A 14 46.56 -36.15 -0.04
N ILE A 15 46.66 -35.15 -0.94
CA ILE A 15 46.23 -33.77 -0.63
C ILE A 15 44.70 -33.76 -0.56
N GLY A 16 44.17 -33.87 0.64
CA GLY A 16 42.76 -33.63 0.91
C GLY A 16 42.46 -32.16 0.66
N LEU A 17 41.87 -31.85 -0.47
CA LEU A 17 41.18 -30.57 -0.69
C LEU A 17 39.98 -30.53 0.26
N THR A 18 40.20 -30.02 1.48
CA THR A 18 39.12 -29.52 2.32
C THR A 18 38.61 -28.25 1.67
N GLY A 19 37.58 -28.37 0.82
CA GLY A 19 36.85 -27.24 0.34
C GLY A 19 36.31 -26.50 1.56
N VAL A 20 36.89 -25.37 1.88
CA VAL A 20 36.29 -24.42 2.83
C VAL A 20 34.94 -24.05 2.22
N ARG A 21 33.88 -24.61 2.75
CA ARG A 21 32.55 -24.11 2.46
C ARG A 21 32.56 -22.66 2.94
N ALA A 22 32.51 -21.72 2.01
CA ALA A 22 32.23 -20.33 2.34
C ALA A 22 30.87 -20.31 3.04
N ASP A 23 30.87 -19.97 4.32
CA ASP A 23 29.62 -19.83 5.07
C ASP A 23 28.74 -18.79 4.37
N ALA A 24 27.49 -19.12 4.17
CA ALA A 24 26.54 -18.19 3.55
C ALA A 24 26.41 -16.96 4.45
N GLN A 25 26.72 -15.80 3.88
CA GLN A 25 26.64 -14.51 4.60
C GLN A 25 25.31 -13.82 4.43
N HIS A 26 24.54 -14.21 3.40
CA HIS A 26 23.27 -13.62 3.04
C HIS A 26 22.22 -14.68 2.74
N LEU A 27 20.98 -14.26 2.89
CA LEU A 27 19.79 -15.01 2.55
C LEU A 27 19.09 -14.28 1.40
N LEU A 28 19.12 -14.84 0.20
CA LEU A 28 18.38 -14.34 -0.94
C LEU A 28 16.95 -14.88 -0.87
N VAL A 29 15.98 -13.98 -0.83
CA VAL A 29 14.54 -14.27 -0.86
C VAL A 29 14.02 -13.89 -2.25
N PRO A 30 13.94 -14.84 -3.19
CA PRO A 30 13.45 -14.55 -4.54
C PRO A 30 11.99 -14.15 -4.51
N MET A 31 11.56 -13.37 -5.49
CA MET A 31 10.17 -12.91 -5.62
C MET A 31 9.60 -13.23 -7.01
N ASP A 32 10.29 -14.06 -7.77
CA ASP A 32 9.83 -14.68 -9.01
C ASP A 32 8.95 -15.92 -8.76
N ASP A 33 8.64 -16.69 -9.80
CA ASP A 33 7.79 -17.90 -9.72
C ASP A 33 8.39 -19.01 -8.83
N GLY A 34 9.66 -18.92 -8.45
CA GLY A 34 10.29 -19.83 -7.48
C GLY A 34 9.91 -19.55 -6.02
N GLN A 35 9.20 -18.46 -5.74
CA GLN A 35 8.73 -18.14 -4.38
C GLN A 35 7.43 -18.88 -4.05
N GLN A 36 7.41 -19.57 -2.91
CA GLN A 36 6.21 -20.27 -2.45
C GLN A 36 5.20 -19.34 -1.77
N ASN A 37 5.68 -18.27 -1.13
CA ASN A 37 4.81 -17.33 -0.42
C ASN A 37 5.36 -15.90 -0.50
N HIS A 38 4.99 -15.20 -1.57
CA HIS A 38 5.43 -13.83 -1.82
C HIS A 38 4.99 -12.87 -0.72
N LEU A 39 3.72 -12.94 -0.29
CA LEU A 39 3.18 -11.99 0.68
C LEU A 39 3.89 -12.11 2.03
N LYS A 40 4.19 -13.32 2.50
CA LYS A 40 4.96 -13.51 3.74
C LYS A 40 6.43 -13.13 3.61
N ALA A 41 7.00 -13.12 2.41
CA ALA A 41 8.37 -12.64 2.20
C ALA A 41 8.55 -11.14 2.56
N TYR A 42 7.52 -10.31 2.34
CA TYR A 42 7.50 -8.93 2.85
C TYR A 42 7.53 -8.88 4.37
N GLY A 43 6.76 -9.75 5.03
CA GLY A 43 6.74 -9.87 6.48
C GLY A 43 8.07 -10.32 7.08
N LEU A 44 8.77 -11.24 6.43
CA LEU A 44 10.12 -11.64 6.82
C LEU A 44 11.08 -10.46 6.77
N THR A 45 11.03 -9.69 5.68
CA THR A 45 11.86 -8.48 5.50
C THR A 45 11.52 -7.42 6.53
N TYR A 46 10.25 -7.15 6.76
CA TYR A 46 9.77 -6.22 7.80
C TYR A 46 10.26 -6.64 9.20
N THR A 47 10.18 -7.93 9.52
CA THR A 47 10.65 -8.48 10.80
C THR A 47 12.15 -8.27 10.99
N ALA A 48 12.94 -8.49 9.94
CA ALA A 48 14.38 -8.20 9.96
C ALA A 48 14.64 -6.71 10.27
N LEU A 49 13.97 -5.81 9.55
CA LEU A 49 14.09 -4.36 9.75
C LEU A 49 13.65 -3.93 11.16
N LYS A 50 12.59 -4.53 11.70
CA LYS A 50 12.11 -4.28 13.06
C LYS A 50 13.13 -4.70 14.12
N ALA A 51 13.88 -5.76 13.86
CA ALA A 51 15.00 -6.21 14.70
C ALA A 51 16.29 -5.38 14.51
N GLY A 52 16.25 -4.32 13.68
CA GLY A 52 17.43 -3.50 13.38
C GLY A 52 18.38 -4.10 12.34
N ILE A 53 18.00 -5.21 11.70
CA ILE A 53 18.78 -5.88 10.66
C ILE A 53 18.45 -5.19 9.33
N LYS A 54 19.45 -4.53 8.73
CA LYS A 54 19.32 -3.91 7.42
C LYS A 54 19.21 -4.96 6.32
N ALA A 55 18.43 -4.63 5.28
CA ALA A 55 18.20 -5.48 4.13
C ALA A 55 18.43 -4.69 2.83
N GLU A 56 18.39 -5.36 1.70
CA GLU A 56 18.35 -4.72 0.40
C GLU A 56 17.16 -5.24 -0.40
N TRP A 57 16.53 -4.34 -1.15
CA TRP A 57 15.50 -4.66 -2.12
C TRP A 57 16.09 -4.62 -3.53
N LEU A 58 16.16 -5.77 -4.17
CA LEU A 58 16.78 -5.94 -5.48
C LEU A 58 15.68 -5.76 -6.56
N LEU A 59 15.44 -4.51 -6.96
CA LEU A 59 14.38 -4.16 -7.91
C LEU A 59 14.62 -4.84 -9.26
N ASN A 60 13.59 -5.50 -9.79
CA ASN A 60 13.57 -6.29 -11.01
C ASN A 60 14.50 -7.52 -11.02
N TYR A 61 15.41 -7.69 -10.06
CA TYR A 61 16.15 -8.93 -9.92
C TYR A 61 15.25 -9.99 -9.31
N ARG A 62 15.05 -11.10 -10.03
CA ARG A 62 14.19 -12.21 -9.61
C ARG A 62 12.83 -11.76 -9.05
N GLY A 63 12.13 -10.88 -9.77
CA GLY A 63 10.81 -10.37 -9.39
C GLY A 63 10.81 -9.39 -8.22
N GLY A 64 11.93 -8.71 -7.94
CA GLY A 64 12.07 -7.78 -6.82
C GLY A 64 12.48 -8.47 -5.51
N ALA A 65 13.50 -9.32 -5.58
CA ALA A 65 14.02 -10.12 -4.47
C ALA A 65 14.50 -9.28 -3.30
N PHE A 66 14.50 -9.88 -2.10
CA PHE A 66 15.16 -9.29 -0.93
C PHE A 66 16.47 -10.01 -0.64
N LEU A 67 17.49 -9.24 -0.23
CA LEU A 67 18.77 -9.77 0.25
C LEU A 67 18.92 -9.39 1.73
N LEU A 68 18.93 -10.40 2.60
CA LEU A 68 18.99 -10.25 4.06
C LEU A 68 20.32 -10.83 4.57
N PRO A 69 20.86 -10.37 5.70
CA PRO A 69 21.88 -11.11 6.42
C PRO A 69 21.39 -12.52 6.78
N ASP A 70 22.24 -13.51 6.65
CA ASP A 70 21.88 -14.89 6.95
C ASP A 70 22.01 -15.16 8.45
N THR A 71 20.88 -15.22 9.14
CA THR A 71 20.81 -15.52 10.57
C THR A 71 19.95 -16.77 10.84
N PRO A 72 20.26 -17.56 11.89
CA PRO A 72 19.42 -18.71 12.26
C PRO A 72 17.96 -18.36 12.47
N GLU A 73 17.67 -17.18 13.01
CA GLU A 73 16.31 -16.72 13.27
C GLU A 73 15.54 -16.47 11.96
N LEU A 74 16.15 -15.78 10.99
CA LEU A 74 15.51 -15.51 9.69
C LEU A 74 15.31 -16.80 8.89
N ARG A 75 16.28 -17.75 8.92
CA ARG A 75 16.10 -19.08 8.31
C ARG A 75 14.93 -19.84 8.94
N ARG A 76 14.89 -19.87 10.28
CA ARG A 76 13.81 -20.54 11.01
C ARG A 76 12.45 -19.94 10.65
N ARG A 77 12.35 -18.62 10.66
CA ARG A 77 11.11 -17.90 10.30
C ARG A 77 10.69 -18.17 8.86
N ALA A 78 11.64 -18.10 7.91
CA ALA A 78 11.34 -18.42 6.50
C ALA A 78 10.78 -19.84 6.35
N GLY A 79 11.38 -20.83 7.02
CA GLY A 79 10.89 -22.21 6.99
C GLY A 79 9.48 -22.38 7.58
N LEU A 80 9.17 -21.72 8.72
CA LEU A 80 7.86 -21.78 9.36
C LEU A 80 6.77 -21.11 8.51
N ASP A 81 7.10 -20.04 7.81
CA ASP A 81 6.16 -19.27 7.00
C ASP A 81 6.05 -19.77 5.55
N GLY A 82 6.78 -20.85 5.19
CA GLY A 82 6.79 -21.40 3.84
C GLY A 82 7.38 -20.45 2.80
N ILE A 83 8.40 -19.67 3.19
CA ILE A 83 9.08 -18.71 2.31
C ILE A 83 10.30 -19.39 1.71
N THR A 84 10.41 -19.36 0.38
CA THR A 84 11.65 -19.76 -0.29
C THR A 84 12.75 -18.75 0.04
N ALA A 85 13.84 -19.23 0.64
CA ALA A 85 14.98 -18.42 1.00
C ALA A 85 16.28 -19.22 0.74
N GLN A 86 17.25 -18.62 0.04
CA GLN A 86 18.43 -19.28 -0.48
C GLN A 86 19.69 -18.74 0.21
N PRO A 87 20.44 -19.59 0.95
CA PRO A 87 21.75 -19.21 1.47
C PRO A 87 22.68 -18.80 0.33
N THR A 88 23.33 -17.65 0.46
CA THR A 88 24.08 -17.00 -0.62
C THR A 88 25.41 -16.53 -0.07
N ASP A 89 26.51 -17.00 -0.65
CA ASP A 89 27.88 -16.62 -0.27
C ASP A 89 28.31 -15.29 -0.92
N ALA A 90 29.48 -14.80 -0.54
CA ALA A 90 30.01 -13.53 -1.04
C ALA A 90 30.26 -13.53 -2.56
N GLY A 91 30.63 -14.67 -3.14
CA GLY A 91 30.83 -14.81 -4.58
C GLY A 91 29.54 -14.68 -5.36
N ALA A 92 28.49 -15.37 -4.89
CA ALA A 92 27.16 -15.27 -5.49
C ALA A 92 26.58 -13.86 -5.33
N VAL A 93 26.77 -13.18 -4.20
CA VAL A 93 26.36 -11.77 -4.02
C VAL A 93 27.08 -10.86 -5.01
N ALA A 94 28.38 -11.06 -5.24
CA ALA A 94 29.15 -10.29 -6.24
C ALA A 94 28.61 -10.50 -7.66
N ALA A 95 28.23 -11.73 -8.03
CA ALA A 95 27.61 -12.04 -9.32
C ALA A 95 26.24 -11.36 -9.47
N ILE A 96 25.39 -11.39 -8.43
CA ILE A 96 24.09 -10.67 -8.39
C ILE A 96 24.30 -9.18 -8.64
N ARG A 97 25.29 -8.56 -7.98
CA ARG A 97 25.56 -7.13 -8.15
C ARG A 97 26.05 -6.79 -9.56
N ALA A 98 26.84 -7.66 -10.18
CA ALA A 98 27.30 -7.50 -11.57
C ALA A 98 26.10 -7.56 -12.54
N GLU A 99 25.18 -8.50 -12.35
CA GLU A 99 23.96 -8.62 -13.15
C GLU A 99 23.06 -7.37 -13.01
N ILE A 100 22.83 -6.93 -11.77
CA ILE A 100 22.05 -5.70 -11.48
C ILE A 100 22.68 -4.49 -12.16
N ALA A 101 24.00 -4.35 -12.11
CA ALA A 101 24.70 -3.24 -12.75
C ALA A 101 24.52 -3.22 -14.28
N GLY A 102 24.43 -4.38 -14.92
CA GLY A 102 24.32 -4.55 -16.37
C GLY A 102 22.90 -4.42 -16.94
N ALA A 103 21.85 -4.48 -16.11
CA ALA A 103 20.45 -4.55 -16.56
C ALA A 103 19.59 -3.41 -16.01
N ASN A 104 18.28 -3.37 -16.38
CA ASN A 104 17.29 -2.46 -15.78
C ASN A 104 16.87 -2.96 -14.39
N MET A 105 17.82 -2.99 -13.47
CA MET A 105 17.70 -3.45 -12.10
C MET A 105 18.39 -2.47 -11.16
N ASP A 106 18.03 -2.48 -9.87
CA ASP A 106 18.72 -1.69 -8.86
C ASP A 106 18.67 -2.39 -7.49
N ALA A 107 19.60 -2.07 -6.60
CA ALA A 107 19.61 -2.53 -5.22
C ALA A 107 19.39 -1.35 -4.27
N ILE A 108 18.25 -1.33 -3.60
CA ILE A 108 17.88 -0.25 -2.69
C ILE A 108 18.06 -0.72 -1.25
N PRO A 109 18.90 -0.03 -0.43
CA PRO A 109 18.99 -0.31 0.98
C PRO A 109 17.66 -0.08 1.69
N LEU A 110 17.24 -1.03 2.52
CA LEU A 110 16.15 -0.91 3.48
C LEU A 110 16.75 -0.72 4.88
N GLU A 111 16.42 0.39 5.54
CA GLU A 111 17.15 0.79 6.75
C GLU A 111 16.38 0.52 8.05
N LYS A 112 15.06 0.77 8.05
CA LYS A 112 14.23 0.69 9.27
C LYS A 112 12.79 0.31 8.93
N ALA A 113 12.19 -0.58 9.72
CA ALA A 113 10.75 -0.85 9.60
C ALA A 113 9.91 0.40 9.89
N PRO A 114 8.93 0.73 9.03
CA PRO A 114 8.00 1.81 9.33
C PRO A 114 7.10 1.44 10.51
N ARG A 115 6.72 2.43 11.31
CA ARG A 115 5.67 2.31 12.31
C ARG A 115 4.34 2.51 11.60
N VAL A 116 3.54 1.47 11.54
CA VAL A 116 2.32 1.39 10.73
C VAL A 116 1.09 1.71 11.57
N ALA A 117 0.27 2.64 11.12
CA ALA A 117 -1.08 2.87 11.63
C ALA A 117 -2.12 2.58 10.53
N VAL A 118 -3.28 2.09 10.96
CA VAL A 118 -4.45 1.91 10.11
C VAL A 118 -5.60 2.70 10.72
N TYR A 119 -6.16 3.61 9.95
CA TYR A 119 -7.33 4.37 10.37
C TYR A 119 -8.57 3.50 10.16
N THR A 120 -9.16 3.06 11.24
CA THR A 120 -10.32 2.16 11.22
C THR A 120 -11.18 2.37 12.47
N PRO A 121 -12.53 2.30 12.36
CA PRO A 121 -13.37 2.39 13.54
C PRO A 121 -13.06 1.26 14.54
N PRO A 122 -13.29 1.50 15.85
CA PRO A 122 -13.04 0.51 16.91
C PRO A 122 -13.85 -0.77 16.72
N ASP A 123 -15.04 -0.66 16.16
CA ASP A 123 -15.89 -1.78 15.83
C ASP A 123 -15.72 -2.15 14.37
N ALA A 124 -15.61 -3.45 14.08
CA ALA A 124 -15.46 -3.92 12.72
C ALA A 124 -16.61 -3.41 11.84
N PRO A 125 -16.31 -2.76 10.71
CA PRO A 125 -17.33 -2.45 9.72
C PRO A 125 -17.93 -3.74 9.15
N PRO A 126 -19.07 -3.66 8.45
CA PRO A 126 -19.69 -4.84 7.83
C PRO A 126 -18.89 -5.41 6.62
N TRP A 127 -17.75 -4.83 6.30
CA TRP A 127 -16.80 -5.26 5.26
C TRP A 127 -15.38 -5.29 5.80
N ASP A 128 -14.52 -6.07 5.18
CA ASP A 128 -13.09 -6.16 5.50
C ASP A 128 -12.25 -5.11 4.75
N ASP A 129 -11.01 -5.02 5.16
CA ASP A 129 -10.01 -4.11 4.62
C ASP A 129 -8.84 -4.94 4.05
N ALA A 130 -8.63 -4.84 2.73
CA ALA A 130 -7.59 -5.56 2.01
C ALA A 130 -6.19 -5.33 2.59
N VAL A 131 -5.90 -4.12 3.08
CA VAL A 131 -4.59 -3.80 3.66
C VAL A 131 -4.41 -4.47 5.01
N THR A 132 -5.42 -4.46 5.87
CA THR A 132 -5.35 -5.17 7.15
C THR A 132 -5.23 -6.67 6.96
N LEU A 133 -5.89 -7.25 5.95
CA LEU A 133 -5.72 -8.64 5.56
C LEU A 133 -4.28 -8.92 5.14
N ALA A 134 -3.70 -8.06 4.27
CA ALA A 134 -2.31 -8.19 3.84
C ALA A 134 -1.32 -8.12 5.00
N LEU A 135 -1.48 -7.12 5.89
CA LEU A 135 -0.63 -6.93 7.05
C LEU A 135 -0.68 -8.14 8.01
N LYS A 136 -1.89 -8.60 8.34
CA LYS A 136 -2.10 -9.78 9.19
C LYS A 136 -1.48 -11.02 8.57
N TYR A 137 -1.75 -11.29 7.29
CA TYR A 137 -1.21 -12.45 6.60
C TYR A 137 0.31 -12.43 6.51
N ALA A 138 0.90 -11.29 6.18
CA ALA A 138 2.36 -11.10 6.14
C ALA A 138 3.01 -11.12 7.53
N GLY A 139 2.26 -10.92 8.60
CA GLY A 139 2.80 -10.80 9.96
C GLY A 139 3.50 -9.46 10.19
N ILE A 140 2.95 -8.39 9.62
CA ILE A 140 3.40 -7.02 9.80
C ILE A 140 2.53 -6.36 10.87
N ASP A 141 3.17 -5.82 11.91
CA ASP A 141 2.45 -5.17 13.01
C ASP A 141 1.89 -3.81 12.56
N TYR A 142 0.69 -3.50 13.02
CA TYR A 142 0.08 -2.20 12.86
C TYR A 142 -0.75 -1.83 14.10
N VAL A 143 -1.04 -0.54 14.24
CA VAL A 143 -1.88 -0.01 15.31
C VAL A 143 -3.15 0.57 14.71
N PRO A 144 -4.34 0.07 15.08
CA PRO A 144 -5.59 0.73 14.71
C PRO A 144 -5.72 2.07 15.43
N ILE A 145 -6.08 3.10 14.71
CA ILE A 145 -6.38 4.44 15.23
C ILE A 145 -7.66 4.94 14.57
N TYR A 146 -8.36 5.85 15.24
CA TYR A 146 -9.55 6.47 14.68
C TYR A 146 -9.62 7.95 15.06
N ASP A 147 -10.80 8.56 14.96
CA ASP A 147 -11.00 10.00 15.15
C ASP A 147 -10.35 10.53 16.44
N GLU A 148 -10.53 9.84 17.56
CA GLU A 148 -10.03 10.30 18.86
C GLU A 148 -8.50 10.32 18.92
N GLU A 149 -7.85 9.26 18.41
CA GLU A 149 -6.40 9.16 18.36
C GLU A 149 -5.81 10.24 17.43
N VAL A 150 -6.44 10.45 16.27
CA VAL A 150 -6.01 11.48 15.32
C VAL A 150 -6.15 12.87 15.95
N GLN A 151 -7.28 13.18 16.56
CA GLN A 151 -7.51 14.48 17.20
C GLN A 151 -6.59 14.71 18.41
N ARG A 152 -6.17 13.66 19.11
CA ARG A 152 -5.18 13.71 20.19
C ARG A 152 -3.75 13.95 19.68
N GLY A 153 -3.49 13.87 18.37
CA GLY A 153 -2.18 14.08 17.75
C GLY A 153 -1.31 12.83 17.65
N ASP A 154 -1.89 11.65 17.83
CA ASP A 154 -1.17 10.37 17.85
C ASP A 154 -0.51 10.02 16.49
N LEU A 155 -0.91 10.64 15.38
CA LEU A 155 -0.28 10.46 14.07
C LEU A 155 1.24 10.68 14.09
N SER A 156 1.74 11.54 14.97
CA SER A 156 3.18 11.78 15.14
C SER A 156 4.00 10.55 15.59
N LYS A 157 3.33 9.51 16.08
CA LYS A 157 3.94 8.25 16.52
C LYS A 157 4.26 7.31 15.37
N TYR A 158 3.73 7.57 14.17
CA TYR A 158 3.76 6.66 13.02
C TYR A 158 4.53 7.25 11.85
N ASP A 159 5.01 6.37 10.97
CA ASP A 159 5.72 6.71 9.74
C ASP A 159 4.83 6.48 8.51
N TRP A 160 3.82 5.61 8.64
CA TRP A 160 2.92 5.17 7.58
C TRP A 160 1.49 5.08 8.10
N LEU A 161 0.55 5.62 7.32
CA LEU A 161 -0.88 5.63 7.62
C LEU A 161 -1.66 5.05 6.46
N HIS A 162 -2.58 4.12 6.75
CA HIS A 162 -3.56 3.61 5.82
C HIS A 162 -4.96 4.17 6.07
N LEU A 163 -5.64 4.49 4.97
CA LEU A 163 -7.08 4.80 4.90
C LEU A 163 -7.70 3.92 3.83
N HIS A 164 -8.92 3.39 4.08
CA HIS A 164 -9.56 2.50 3.10
C HIS A 164 -10.84 3.09 2.52
N HIS A 165 -11.95 2.94 3.20
CA HIS A 165 -13.28 3.31 2.71
C HIS A 165 -13.99 4.35 3.59
N GLU A 166 -13.27 4.96 4.50
CA GLU A 166 -13.83 6.01 5.37
C GLU A 166 -14.17 7.26 4.56
N ASP A 167 -15.29 7.84 4.92
CA ASP A 167 -15.78 9.07 4.30
C ASP A 167 -15.43 10.29 5.16
N PHE A 168 -14.44 11.05 4.72
CA PHE A 168 -13.98 12.26 5.38
C PHE A 168 -14.86 13.48 5.10
N THR A 169 -15.84 13.38 4.19
CA THR A 169 -16.87 14.40 4.02
C THR A 169 -17.94 14.34 5.12
N GLY A 170 -18.03 13.18 5.80
CA GLY A 170 -19.00 12.92 6.86
C GLY A 170 -20.40 12.54 6.36
N GLN A 171 -20.55 12.26 5.06
CA GLN A 171 -21.82 11.81 4.47
C GLN A 171 -22.00 10.28 4.56
N LEU A 172 -21.06 9.58 5.20
CA LEU A 172 -21.07 8.13 5.42
C LEU A 172 -21.30 7.35 4.10
N ASN A 173 -20.51 7.69 3.07
CA ASN A 173 -20.56 7.14 1.71
C ASN A 173 -21.95 7.23 1.03
N LYS A 174 -22.79 8.17 1.46
CA LYS A 174 -24.16 8.31 0.99
C LYS A 174 -25.02 7.04 1.12
N PHE A 175 -24.66 6.17 2.07
CA PHE A 175 -25.38 4.93 2.32
C PHE A 175 -26.76 5.14 2.95
N HIS A 176 -27.10 6.37 3.34
CA HIS A 176 -28.37 6.72 3.97
C HIS A 176 -29.59 6.17 3.22
N LEU A 177 -29.67 6.32 1.90
CA LEU A 177 -30.83 5.87 1.14
C LEU A 177 -31.01 4.35 1.12
N GLY A 178 -29.90 3.61 1.08
CA GLY A 178 -29.94 2.14 1.02
C GLY A 178 -30.01 1.46 2.38
N TYR A 179 -29.47 2.11 3.43
CA TYR A 179 -29.20 1.42 4.70
C TYR A 179 -29.69 2.14 5.95
N ARG A 180 -30.38 3.30 5.84
CA ARG A 180 -30.82 4.13 6.98
C ARG A 180 -31.63 3.38 8.04
N ASP A 181 -32.36 2.32 7.64
CA ASP A 181 -33.19 1.53 8.52
C ASP A 181 -32.49 0.24 9.00
N THR A 182 -31.21 0.03 8.62
CA THR A 182 -30.45 -1.13 9.05
C THR A 182 -29.77 -0.89 10.40
N PRO A 183 -29.75 -1.89 11.32
CA PRO A 183 -29.15 -1.71 12.63
C PRO A 183 -27.69 -1.25 12.62
N TRP A 184 -26.89 -1.78 11.70
CA TRP A 184 -25.47 -1.43 11.60
C TRP A 184 -25.27 0.04 11.18
N PHE A 185 -26.09 0.56 10.25
CA PHE A 185 -25.96 1.94 9.81
C PHE A 185 -26.45 2.93 10.88
N ILE A 186 -27.54 2.60 11.58
CA ILE A 186 -28.02 3.38 12.72
C ILE A 186 -26.94 3.47 13.80
N ASP A 187 -26.30 2.35 14.15
CA ASP A 187 -25.21 2.28 15.13
C ASP A 187 -24.01 3.12 14.65
N LEU A 188 -23.61 3.01 13.39
CA LEU A 188 -22.54 3.80 12.76
C LEU A 188 -22.80 5.31 12.91
N VAL A 189 -23.98 5.78 12.54
CA VAL A 189 -24.37 7.20 12.68
C VAL A 189 -24.32 7.65 14.14
N GLN A 190 -24.89 6.85 15.05
CA GLN A 190 -24.94 7.19 16.47
C GLN A 190 -23.54 7.29 17.09
N LYS A 191 -22.66 6.36 16.78
CA LYS A 191 -21.27 6.33 17.28
C LYS A 191 -20.48 7.53 16.75
N ASN A 192 -20.54 7.80 15.45
CA ASN A 192 -19.84 8.95 14.88
C ASN A 192 -20.39 10.28 15.45
N ALA A 193 -21.71 10.43 15.59
CA ALA A 193 -22.30 11.61 16.20
C ALA A 193 -21.93 11.77 17.69
N ALA A 194 -21.84 10.67 18.44
CA ALA A 194 -21.39 10.69 19.83
C ALA A 194 -19.92 11.11 19.93
N THR A 195 -19.06 10.60 19.06
CA THR A 195 -17.66 10.97 18.98
C THR A 195 -17.48 12.45 18.61
N ALA A 196 -18.25 12.95 17.63
CA ALA A 196 -18.23 14.37 17.28
C ALA A 196 -18.55 15.26 18.47
N ARG A 197 -19.66 14.98 19.19
CA ARG A 197 -20.03 15.72 20.40
C ARG A 197 -18.98 15.63 21.50
N LYS A 198 -18.43 14.43 21.74
CA LYS A 198 -17.35 14.19 22.75
C LYS A 198 -16.14 15.06 22.47
N LEU A 199 -15.78 15.22 21.21
CA LEU A 199 -14.62 16.02 20.77
C LEU A 199 -14.95 17.51 20.54
N GLY A 200 -16.18 17.94 20.81
CA GLY A 200 -16.59 19.34 20.71
C GLY A 200 -16.98 19.81 19.31
N TYR A 201 -17.26 18.90 18.39
CA TYR A 201 -17.70 19.22 17.05
C TYR A 201 -19.25 19.23 16.95
N PRO A 202 -19.85 20.13 16.17
CA PRO A 202 -21.29 20.24 16.05
C PRO A 202 -21.96 19.04 15.34
N ASN A 203 -21.27 18.42 14.41
CA ASN A 203 -21.76 17.31 13.61
C ASN A 203 -20.62 16.40 13.09
N ILE A 204 -20.97 15.32 12.41
CA ILE A 204 -20.02 14.37 11.83
C ILE A 204 -19.15 15.02 10.74
N PRO A 205 -19.70 15.78 9.76
CA PRO A 205 -18.90 16.47 8.76
C PRO A 205 -17.82 17.38 9.34
N ALA A 206 -18.14 18.13 10.38
CA ALA A 206 -17.15 19.01 11.03
C ALA A 206 -16.00 18.23 11.68
N LEU A 207 -16.29 17.12 12.37
CA LEU A 207 -15.27 16.22 12.91
C LEU A 207 -14.40 15.63 11.80
N LYS A 208 -15.01 15.06 10.77
CA LYS A 208 -14.27 14.36 9.69
C LYS A 208 -13.35 15.31 8.92
N LYS A 209 -13.78 16.55 8.67
CA LYS A 209 -12.89 17.58 8.08
C LYS A 209 -11.72 17.93 8.98
N ALA A 210 -11.92 18.01 10.29
CA ALA A 210 -10.85 18.26 11.23
C ALA A 210 -9.85 17.08 11.27
N VAL A 211 -10.34 15.84 11.16
CA VAL A 211 -9.50 14.64 11.03
C VAL A 211 -8.72 14.68 9.72
N ALA A 212 -9.37 15.01 8.60
CA ALA A 212 -8.72 15.14 7.30
C ALA A 212 -7.58 16.18 7.32
N GLU A 213 -7.76 17.30 8.01
CA GLU A 213 -6.72 18.32 8.20
C GLU A 213 -5.52 17.78 9.00
N GLN A 214 -5.74 16.98 10.05
CA GLN A 214 -4.64 16.34 10.78
C GLN A 214 -3.88 15.34 9.92
N ILE A 215 -4.58 14.58 9.07
CA ILE A 215 -3.96 13.65 8.11
C ILE A 215 -3.15 14.43 7.07
N ARG A 216 -3.68 15.52 6.50
CA ARG A 216 -2.94 16.38 5.58
C ARG A 216 -1.63 16.89 6.23
N GLN A 217 -1.71 17.36 7.46
CA GLN A 217 -0.55 17.83 8.21
C GLN A 217 0.45 16.71 8.55
N PHE A 218 -0.01 15.47 8.77
CA PHE A 218 0.86 14.32 8.94
C PHE A 218 1.72 14.11 7.69
N VAL A 219 1.12 14.13 6.50
CA VAL A 219 1.86 14.02 5.25
C VAL A 219 2.81 15.21 5.07
N GLU A 220 2.32 16.44 5.28
CA GLU A 220 3.13 17.67 5.15
C GLU A 220 4.40 17.62 6.00
N ARG A 221 4.35 17.00 7.19
CA ARG A 221 5.49 16.88 8.11
C ARG A 221 6.44 15.71 7.81
N GLY A 222 6.13 14.84 6.85
CA GLY A 222 7.02 13.75 6.43
C GLY A 222 6.44 12.34 6.55
N GLY A 223 5.17 12.20 6.94
CA GLY A 223 4.47 10.93 6.95
C GLY A 223 4.19 10.41 5.55
N MET A 224 4.05 9.10 5.43
CA MET A 224 3.57 8.46 4.21
C MET A 224 2.11 8.04 4.38
N LEU A 225 1.26 8.49 3.47
CA LEU A 225 -0.14 8.13 3.37
C LEU A 225 -0.34 7.10 2.25
N PHE A 226 -1.01 6.01 2.56
CA PHE A 226 -1.53 5.05 1.59
C PHE A 226 -3.05 4.96 1.72
N ALA A 227 -3.78 5.43 0.72
CA ALA A 227 -5.24 5.39 0.74
C ALA A 227 -5.79 4.57 -0.42
N MET A 228 -6.93 3.91 -0.15
CA MET A 228 -7.67 3.11 -1.13
C MET A 228 -9.14 3.52 -1.15
N CYS A 229 -9.86 3.06 -2.17
CA CYS A 229 -11.31 3.15 -2.28
C CYS A 229 -11.83 4.58 -2.03
N GLY A 230 -12.96 4.71 -1.36
CA GLY A 230 -13.63 5.99 -1.10
C GLY A 230 -12.82 6.99 -0.26
N ALA A 231 -11.88 6.51 0.55
CA ALA A 231 -11.04 7.40 1.35
C ALA A 231 -10.14 8.32 0.49
N THR A 232 -9.77 7.90 -0.72
CA THR A 232 -8.94 8.70 -1.64
C THR A 232 -9.62 9.98 -2.08
N GLU A 233 -10.89 9.88 -2.49
CA GLU A 233 -11.70 11.00 -2.95
C GLU A 233 -12.19 11.86 -1.77
N THR A 234 -12.75 11.23 -0.74
CA THR A 234 -13.39 11.92 0.36
C THR A 234 -12.43 12.72 1.22
N LEU A 235 -11.18 12.23 1.38
CA LEU A 235 -10.11 12.96 2.05
C LEU A 235 -9.78 14.28 1.32
N GLU A 236 -9.61 14.21 0.01
CA GLU A 236 -9.26 15.36 -0.81
C GLU A 236 -10.35 16.41 -0.84
N LEU A 237 -11.61 15.97 -0.91
CA LEU A 237 -12.79 16.85 -0.80
C LEU A 237 -12.89 17.51 0.57
N ALA A 238 -12.65 16.76 1.65
CA ALA A 238 -12.66 17.31 3.01
C ALA A 238 -11.56 18.38 3.19
N ILE A 239 -10.38 18.15 2.62
CA ILE A 239 -9.27 19.10 2.66
C ILE A 239 -9.57 20.35 1.81
N ALA A 240 -10.05 20.18 0.59
CA ALA A 240 -10.42 21.29 -0.30
C ALA A 240 -11.61 22.08 0.24
N GLY A 241 -12.58 21.36 0.84
CA GLY A 241 -13.80 21.92 1.43
C GLY A 241 -13.66 22.39 2.88
N ALA A 242 -12.46 22.67 3.36
CA ALA A 242 -12.27 23.23 4.69
C ALA A 242 -13.02 24.59 4.83
N GLY A 243 -13.98 24.64 5.74
CA GLY A 243 -14.82 25.84 5.94
C GLY A 243 -15.99 25.99 4.97
N VAL A 244 -16.23 25.03 4.08
CA VAL A 244 -17.37 24.98 3.15
C VAL A 244 -18.27 23.81 3.55
N ASP A 245 -19.57 24.01 3.64
CA ASP A 245 -20.50 22.89 3.80
C ASP A 245 -20.71 22.19 2.45
N ILE A 246 -20.14 20.99 2.32
CA ILE A 246 -20.26 20.15 1.13
C ILE A 246 -21.14 18.93 1.37
N ALA A 247 -21.66 18.75 2.59
CA ALA A 247 -22.52 17.64 2.94
C ALA A 247 -23.96 17.92 2.55
N GLY A 248 -24.66 16.89 2.07
CA GLY A 248 -26.08 17.01 1.84
C GLY A 248 -26.88 17.02 3.16
N SER A 249 -28.06 17.65 3.18
CA SER A 249 -28.91 17.76 4.37
C SER A 249 -29.32 16.43 5.01
N PHE A 250 -29.20 15.32 4.28
CA PHE A 250 -29.41 13.97 4.83
C PHE A 250 -28.33 13.56 5.82
N ALA A 251 -27.15 14.19 5.77
CA ALA A 251 -25.99 13.85 6.62
C ALA A 251 -25.99 14.63 7.95
N ASP A 252 -26.35 15.91 7.93
CA ASP A 252 -26.24 16.77 9.12
C ASP A 252 -27.44 17.70 9.36
N GLY A 253 -28.46 17.66 8.49
CA GLY A 253 -29.66 18.44 8.62
C GLY A 253 -29.56 19.87 8.05
N THR A 254 -28.40 20.27 7.52
CA THR A 254 -28.16 21.55 6.86
C THR A 254 -28.05 21.39 5.35
N PRO A 255 -28.47 22.38 4.53
CA PRO A 255 -28.24 22.31 3.09
C PRO A 255 -26.76 22.54 2.78
N THR A 256 -26.28 21.89 1.72
CA THR A 256 -24.99 22.22 1.13
C THR A 256 -24.88 23.72 0.85
N ASP A 257 -23.72 24.30 1.08
CA ASP A 257 -23.48 25.72 0.79
C ASP A 257 -23.79 26.10 -0.66
N ASP A 258 -24.40 27.25 -0.87
CA ASP A 258 -24.62 27.80 -2.20
C ASP A 258 -23.28 27.96 -2.95
N ASN A 259 -23.22 27.44 -4.18
CA ASN A 259 -22.01 27.42 -5.01
C ASN A 259 -20.81 26.78 -4.30
N ALA A 260 -21.02 25.68 -3.59
CA ALA A 260 -19.99 24.96 -2.86
C ALA A 260 -18.75 24.66 -3.74
N ASP A 261 -18.93 24.24 -4.99
CA ASP A 261 -17.83 23.99 -5.94
C ASP A 261 -16.88 25.19 -6.07
N ALA A 262 -17.43 26.39 -6.24
CA ALA A 262 -16.64 27.60 -6.41
C ALA A 262 -15.89 28.03 -5.14
N LYS A 263 -16.30 27.49 -3.98
CA LYS A 263 -15.67 27.76 -2.68
C LYS A 263 -14.57 26.76 -2.33
N LEU A 264 -14.46 25.63 -3.05
CA LEU A 264 -13.42 24.63 -2.79
C LEU A 264 -12.02 25.21 -3.03
N ASN A 265 -11.13 25.00 -2.07
CA ASN A 265 -9.74 25.44 -2.19
C ASN A 265 -8.83 24.27 -2.57
N TRP A 266 -8.77 23.96 -3.85
CA TRP A 266 -7.97 22.88 -4.40
C TRP A 266 -6.46 23.06 -4.21
N LYS A 267 -5.97 24.25 -3.84
CA LYS A 267 -4.54 24.43 -3.49
C LYS A 267 -4.16 23.67 -2.23
N ARG A 268 -5.13 23.36 -1.38
CA ARG A 268 -4.90 22.60 -0.14
C ARG A 268 -4.82 21.09 -0.36
N SER A 269 -5.49 20.57 -1.39
CA SER A 269 -5.51 19.13 -1.71
C SER A 269 -4.12 18.63 -2.10
N MET A 270 -3.91 17.32 -2.01
CA MET A 270 -2.62 16.69 -2.32
C MET A 270 -2.56 16.23 -3.78
N ALA A 271 -3.57 15.49 -4.24
CA ALA A 271 -3.57 14.79 -5.51
C ALA A 271 -4.38 15.46 -6.61
N PHE A 272 -5.50 16.10 -6.26
CA PHE A 272 -6.51 16.54 -7.23
C PHE A 272 -6.69 18.05 -7.26
N GLN A 273 -7.28 18.55 -8.36
CA GLN A 273 -7.63 19.94 -8.59
C GLN A 273 -8.88 20.04 -9.45
N ASP A 274 -9.60 21.17 -9.33
CA ASP A 274 -10.71 21.56 -10.22
C ASP A 274 -11.80 20.50 -10.40
N ALA A 275 -11.97 19.61 -9.44
CA ALA A 275 -13.03 18.61 -9.46
C ALA A 275 -14.37 19.21 -9.01
N HIS A 276 -15.48 18.63 -9.48
CA HIS A 276 -16.83 19.06 -9.21
C HIS A 276 -17.55 18.10 -8.27
N LEU A 277 -18.30 18.66 -7.30
CA LEU A 277 -19.08 17.88 -6.34
C LEU A 277 -20.25 17.17 -7.02
N GLU A 278 -20.44 15.89 -6.68
CA GLU A 278 -21.67 15.17 -6.96
C GLU A 278 -22.60 15.26 -5.74
N GLN A 279 -23.65 16.06 -5.87
CA GLN A 279 -24.56 16.34 -4.76
C GLN A 279 -25.76 15.39 -4.68
N SER A 280 -25.99 14.58 -5.73
CA SER A 280 -27.11 13.64 -5.74
C SER A 280 -26.93 12.58 -4.65
N PRO A 281 -27.91 12.38 -3.77
CA PRO A 281 -27.85 11.31 -2.78
C PRO A 281 -28.04 9.91 -3.40
N PHE A 282 -28.41 9.83 -4.68
CA PHE A 282 -28.61 8.59 -5.42
C PHE A 282 -27.32 8.08 -6.11
N VAL A 283 -26.26 8.85 -6.07
CA VAL A 283 -24.96 8.53 -6.66
C VAL A 283 -23.94 8.41 -5.54
N ASN A 284 -23.27 7.27 -5.44
CA ASN A 284 -22.29 7.02 -4.36
C ASN A 284 -21.01 7.85 -4.52
N ALA A 285 -20.61 8.21 -5.75
CA ALA A 285 -19.49 9.12 -5.95
C ALA A 285 -19.77 10.47 -5.26
N MET A 286 -18.71 11.08 -4.73
CA MET A 286 -18.77 12.39 -4.07
C MET A 286 -18.43 13.53 -5.02
N SER A 287 -17.72 13.23 -6.13
CA SER A 287 -17.26 14.18 -7.13
C SER A 287 -16.89 13.48 -8.45
N ASP A 288 -16.46 14.26 -9.42
CA ASP A 288 -15.89 13.75 -10.66
C ASP A 288 -14.41 13.34 -10.56
N ILE A 289 -13.85 13.31 -9.35
CA ILE A 289 -12.58 12.60 -9.08
C ILE A 289 -12.72 11.12 -9.39
N ASP A 290 -13.85 10.50 -9.00
CA ASP A 290 -14.13 9.11 -9.39
C ASP A 290 -14.31 9.02 -10.92
N GLY A 291 -13.36 8.34 -11.56
CA GLY A 291 -13.37 8.15 -13.00
C GLY A 291 -14.58 7.38 -13.51
N HIS A 292 -15.15 6.52 -12.70
CA HIS A 292 -16.33 5.71 -13.02
C HIS A 292 -17.65 6.34 -12.51
N GLN A 293 -17.77 7.64 -12.52
CA GLN A 293 -18.94 8.40 -12.03
C GLN A 293 -20.34 7.81 -12.32
N VAL A 294 -20.41 6.78 -13.11
CA VAL A 294 -21.67 6.20 -13.59
C VAL A 294 -22.09 5.03 -12.72
N ASN A 295 -22.06 5.18 -11.40
CA ASN A 295 -22.79 4.27 -10.53
C ASN A 295 -24.30 4.58 -10.58
N VAL A 296 -24.86 4.39 -11.78
CA VAL A 296 -26.32 4.30 -11.89
C VAL A 296 -26.71 3.03 -11.15
N PRO A 297 -27.63 3.11 -10.16
CA PRO A 297 -28.11 1.93 -9.45
C PRO A 297 -28.47 0.80 -10.42
N GLY A 298 -27.86 -0.37 -10.24
CA GLY A 298 -28.08 -1.54 -11.10
C GLY A 298 -27.18 -1.66 -12.35
N ARG A 299 -26.33 -0.68 -12.66
CA ARG A 299 -25.36 -0.78 -13.74
C ARG A 299 -24.03 -1.34 -13.21
N ARG A 300 -23.81 -2.64 -13.41
CA ARG A 300 -22.49 -3.24 -13.21
C ARG A 300 -21.62 -2.82 -14.40
N GLN A 301 -20.52 -2.13 -14.13
CA GLN A 301 -19.50 -1.94 -15.13
C GLN A 301 -18.79 -3.30 -15.38
N PRO A 302 -18.43 -3.63 -16.60
CA PRO A 302 -17.63 -4.83 -16.84
C PRO A 302 -16.27 -4.66 -16.13
N LEU A 303 -15.81 -5.73 -15.48
CA LEU A 303 -14.45 -5.79 -14.97
C LEU A 303 -13.49 -5.63 -16.13
N GLY A 304 -12.61 -4.69 -16.04
CA GLY A 304 -11.49 -4.51 -16.93
C GLY A 304 -10.21 -5.10 -16.37
N ALA A 305 -9.12 -4.69 -16.96
CA ALA A 305 -7.79 -4.88 -16.43
C ALA A 305 -7.10 -3.51 -16.47
N PHE A 306 -6.21 -3.26 -15.52
CA PHE A 306 -5.39 -2.06 -15.57
C PHE A 306 -3.92 -2.42 -15.80
N THR A 307 -3.20 -1.51 -16.42
CA THR A 307 -1.81 -1.69 -16.81
C THR A 307 -0.91 -0.87 -15.90
N LEU A 308 0.11 -1.51 -15.34
CA LEU A 308 1.15 -0.83 -14.58
C LEU A 308 2.05 -0.04 -15.53
N PHE A 309 2.46 1.14 -15.11
CA PHE A 309 3.43 1.93 -15.84
C PHE A 309 4.73 1.14 -16.03
N ASN A 310 5.28 1.16 -17.22
CA ASN A 310 6.59 0.53 -17.50
C ASN A 310 7.69 1.43 -16.93
N PHE A 311 8.34 0.97 -15.87
CA PHE A 311 9.29 1.76 -15.10
C PHE A 311 10.74 1.33 -15.31
N SER A 312 11.64 2.26 -15.07
CA SER A 312 13.07 1.99 -14.95
C SER A 312 13.44 1.79 -13.48
N ALA A 313 13.92 0.59 -13.13
CA ALA A 313 14.41 0.34 -11.77
C ALA A 313 15.60 1.24 -11.40
N LYS A 314 16.35 1.75 -12.38
CA LYS A 314 17.53 2.62 -12.16
C LYS A 314 17.19 4.09 -12.01
N PHE A 315 16.23 4.59 -12.79
CA PHE A 315 16.03 6.03 -12.95
C PHE A 315 14.75 6.53 -12.30
N ASP A 316 13.69 5.73 -12.25
CA ASP A 316 12.43 6.16 -11.66
C ASP A 316 12.50 6.22 -10.13
N PRO A 317 12.06 7.33 -9.52
CA PRO A 317 12.20 7.53 -8.08
C PRO A 317 11.33 6.57 -7.26
N VAL A 318 10.22 6.12 -7.83
CA VAL A 318 9.22 5.27 -7.14
C VAL A 318 9.15 3.85 -7.71
N ALA A 319 10.21 3.39 -8.36
CA ALA A 319 10.30 2.05 -8.94
C ALA A 319 9.91 0.92 -7.97
N ALA A 320 10.24 1.07 -6.69
CA ALA A 320 9.90 0.09 -5.65
C ALA A 320 8.39 -0.12 -5.49
N MET A 321 7.55 0.86 -5.78
CA MET A 321 6.09 0.74 -5.69
C MET A 321 5.49 -0.15 -6.79
N LEU A 322 6.19 -0.32 -7.92
CA LEU A 322 5.73 -1.08 -9.08
C LEU A 322 6.30 -2.50 -9.15
N VAL A 323 7.30 -2.80 -8.33
CA VAL A 323 7.97 -4.10 -8.35
C VAL A 323 7.01 -5.21 -7.92
N GLN A 324 6.80 -6.16 -8.81
CA GLN A 324 6.07 -7.40 -8.56
C GLN A 324 6.57 -8.47 -9.55
N ASN A 325 5.94 -9.63 -9.64
CA ASN A 325 6.44 -10.72 -10.49
C ASN A 325 6.27 -10.44 -12.00
N GLN A 326 6.69 -9.27 -12.44
CA GLN A 326 6.77 -8.82 -13.84
C GLN A 326 5.46 -8.92 -14.64
N ARG A 327 4.33 -8.86 -13.95
CA ARG A 327 3.02 -8.75 -14.57
C ARG A 327 2.69 -7.29 -14.77
N SER A 328 2.64 -6.85 -16.01
CA SER A 328 2.25 -5.47 -16.34
C SER A 328 0.73 -5.25 -16.25
N VAL A 329 -0.06 -6.30 -16.41
CA VAL A 329 -1.52 -6.24 -16.41
C VAL A 329 -2.06 -6.92 -15.15
N ILE A 330 -2.88 -6.20 -14.41
CA ILE A 330 -3.51 -6.65 -13.17
C ILE A 330 -5.03 -6.71 -13.40
N ALA A 331 -5.69 -7.74 -12.87
CA ALA A 331 -7.15 -7.80 -12.89
C ALA A 331 -7.75 -6.62 -12.12
N ASP A 332 -8.82 -6.07 -12.65
CA ASP A 332 -9.52 -4.96 -11.99
C ASP A 332 -10.35 -5.46 -10.81
N PHE A 333 -10.62 -4.56 -9.88
CA PHE A 333 -11.45 -4.81 -8.71
C PHE A 333 -12.26 -3.54 -8.38
N TYR A 334 -13.42 -3.74 -7.78
CA TYR A 334 -14.35 -2.66 -7.48
C TYR A 334 -14.09 -2.02 -6.11
N GLY A 335 -14.70 -0.86 -5.91
CA GLY A 335 -14.76 -0.11 -4.69
C GLY A 335 -15.73 1.06 -4.86
N VAL A 336 -15.86 1.92 -3.86
CA VAL A 336 -16.65 3.15 -3.98
C VAL A 336 -15.97 4.08 -4.99
N THR A 337 -14.66 4.30 -4.82
CA THR A 337 -13.83 5.01 -5.82
C THR A 337 -12.89 3.98 -6.47
N THR A 338 -13.22 3.56 -7.67
CA THR A 338 -12.54 2.47 -8.36
C THR A 338 -11.37 2.95 -9.20
N SER A 339 -11.45 4.16 -9.72
CA SER A 339 -10.40 4.81 -10.53
C SER A 339 -10.52 6.32 -10.42
N PHE A 340 -9.51 7.03 -10.92
CA PHE A 340 -9.44 8.48 -10.82
C PHE A 340 -9.50 9.12 -12.20
N ASN A 341 -10.25 10.20 -12.31
CA ASN A 341 -10.31 11.03 -13.50
C ASN A 341 -8.93 11.69 -13.71
N LYS A 342 -8.27 11.34 -14.81
CA LYS A 342 -6.95 11.86 -15.12
C LYS A 342 -6.91 13.39 -15.26
N THR A 343 -8.01 14.01 -15.70
CA THR A 343 -8.08 15.46 -15.88
C THR A 343 -8.15 16.22 -14.57
N ALA A 344 -8.60 15.57 -13.49
CA ALA A 344 -8.61 16.14 -12.15
C ALA A 344 -7.27 16.03 -11.41
N LEU A 345 -6.27 15.35 -11.97
CA LEU A 345 -4.97 15.21 -11.30
C LEU A 345 -4.18 16.52 -11.32
N LYS A 346 -3.49 16.80 -10.21
CA LYS A 346 -2.46 17.83 -10.17
C LYS A 346 -1.25 17.44 -11.04
N PRO A 347 -0.56 18.41 -11.67
CA PRO A 347 0.61 18.13 -12.52
C PRO A 347 1.75 17.38 -11.83
N GLY A 348 1.85 17.46 -10.49
CA GLY A 348 2.87 16.76 -9.69
C GLY A 348 2.53 15.30 -9.37
N ALA A 349 1.34 14.82 -9.72
CA ALA A 349 0.96 13.44 -9.48
C ALA A 349 1.63 12.51 -10.51
N THR A 350 2.28 11.46 -10.01
CA THR A 350 2.88 10.41 -10.83
C THR A 350 1.86 9.28 -11.04
N VAL A 351 1.53 8.97 -12.29
CA VAL A 351 0.65 7.85 -12.63
C VAL A 351 1.45 6.56 -12.63
N LEU A 352 1.04 5.59 -11.81
CA LEU A 352 1.68 4.29 -11.66
C LEU A 352 0.89 3.17 -12.35
N ALA A 353 -0.43 3.35 -12.56
CA ALA A 353 -1.27 2.43 -13.32
C ALA A 353 -2.46 3.15 -13.96
N PHE A 354 -2.92 2.64 -15.09
CA PHE A 354 -4.00 3.22 -15.88
C PHE A 354 -4.84 2.13 -16.54
N GLU A 355 -6.04 2.48 -16.98
CA GLU A 355 -6.89 1.62 -17.80
C GLU A 355 -6.62 1.89 -19.27
N GLU A 356 -6.33 0.84 -20.05
CA GLU A 356 -6.05 0.94 -21.47
C GLU A 356 -7.28 1.49 -22.23
N GLY A 357 -7.06 2.54 -23.01
CA GLY A 357 -8.11 3.15 -23.82
C GLY A 357 -9.12 4.00 -23.05
N ALA A 358 -8.95 4.19 -21.72
CA ALA A 358 -9.79 5.02 -20.88
C ALA A 358 -9.05 6.27 -20.38
N PRO A 359 -9.76 7.37 -20.06
CA PRO A 359 -9.14 8.56 -19.47
C PRO A 359 -8.91 8.43 -17.95
N TRP A 360 -8.92 7.22 -17.44
CA TRP A 360 -8.85 6.93 -16.00
C TRP A 360 -7.53 6.32 -15.58
N VAL A 361 -7.13 6.61 -14.36
CA VAL A 361 -5.93 6.07 -13.75
C VAL A 361 -6.29 5.35 -12.45
N LYS A 362 -5.52 4.31 -12.11
CA LYS A 362 -5.84 3.39 -11.03
C LYS A 362 -4.94 3.55 -9.81
N TYR A 363 -3.69 3.92 -10.05
CA TYR A 363 -2.65 3.94 -9.04
C TYR A 363 -1.80 5.19 -9.26
N ILE A 364 -1.76 6.06 -8.27
CA ILE A 364 -1.10 7.37 -8.36
C ILE A 364 -0.29 7.66 -7.10
N HIS A 365 0.78 8.43 -7.25
CA HIS A 365 1.68 8.81 -6.17
C HIS A 365 2.12 10.26 -6.30
N GLY A 366 2.47 10.90 -5.19
CA GLY A 366 3.04 12.23 -5.18
C GLY A 366 3.67 12.63 -3.86
N ASP A 367 4.37 13.74 -3.90
CA ASP A 367 4.92 14.40 -2.73
C ASP A 367 3.96 15.47 -2.22
N TYR A 368 3.95 15.69 -0.89
CA TYR A 368 3.27 16.81 -0.27
C TYR A 368 4.04 17.28 0.96
N GLY A 369 4.55 18.50 0.92
CA GLY A 369 5.45 19.00 1.95
C GLY A 369 6.73 18.18 2.04
N LYS A 370 6.96 17.51 3.19
CA LYS A 370 8.12 16.63 3.40
C LYS A 370 7.78 15.15 3.24
N GLY A 371 6.50 14.79 3.14
CA GLY A 371 5.99 13.44 3.04
C GLY A 371 5.49 13.09 1.65
N THR A 372 4.88 11.92 1.56
CA THR A 372 4.38 11.35 0.32
C THR A 372 3.00 10.76 0.52
N TRP A 373 2.25 10.70 -0.56
CA TRP A 373 0.95 10.04 -0.60
C TRP A 373 0.88 9.07 -1.79
N THR A 374 0.10 8.02 -1.63
CA THR A 374 -0.18 7.06 -2.70
C THR A 374 -1.65 6.66 -2.63
N TYR A 375 -2.34 6.74 -3.75
CA TYR A 375 -3.74 6.35 -3.87
C TYR A 375 -3.89 5.19 -4.83
N TYR A 376 -4.64 4.18 -4.40
CA TYR A 376 -4.91 2.97 -5.15
C TYR A 376 -6.42 2.79 -5.28
N GLY A 377 -6.96 2.95 -6.49
CA GLY A 377 -8.38 2.84 -6.76
C GLY A 377 -8.87 1.41 -6.62
N GLY A 378 -10.09 1.25 -6.10
CA GLY A 378 -10.69 -0.05 -5.84
C GLY A 378 -10.50 -0.54 -4.41
N HIS A 379 -10.95 -1.76 -4.15
CA HIS A 379 -11.04 -2.32 -2.80
C HIS A 379 -10.09 -3.50 -2.58
N ASP A 380 -10.51 -4.73 -2.91
CA ASP A 380 -9.72 -5.95 -2.72
C ASP A 380 -9.22 -6.48 -4.06
N PRO A 381 -7.88 -6.65 -4.24
CA PRO A 381 -7.31 -7.13 -5.50
C PRO A 381 -7.75 -8.53 -5.94
N GLU A 382 -8.25 -9.36 -5.03
CA GLU A 382 -8.65 -10.75 -5.32
C GLU A 382 -10.16 -10.98 -5.14
N ASP A 383 -10.90 -9.96 -4.68
CA ASP A 383 -12.37 -10.01 -4.60
C ASP A 383 -13.02 -8.94 -5.50
N PRO A 384 -13.21 -9.24 -6.79
CA PRO A 384 -13.75 -8.27 -7.74
C PRO A 384 -15.24 -7.94 -7.50
N GLN A 385 -15.92 -8.66 -6.64
CA GLN A 385 -17.35 -8.48 -6.36
C GLN A 385 -17.64 -8.20 -4.89
N HIS A 386 -16.64 -7.75 -4.15
CA HIS A 386 -16.76 -7.50 -2.72
C HIS A 386 -18.08 -6.84 -2.35
N ALA A 387 -18.85 -7.49 -1.49
CA ALA A 387 -20.14 -7.00 -1.01
C ALA A 387 -20.19 -7.06 0.52
N ILE A 388 -20.97 -6.17 1.12
CA ILE A 388 -21.19 -6.16 2.57
C ILE A 388 -21.67 -7.54 3.04
N GLY A 389 -20.93 -8.14 3.97
CA GLY A 389 -21.24 -9.47 4.56
C GLY A 389 -20.62 -10.65 3.83
N ASN A 390 -19.82 -10.44 2.77
CA ASN A 390 -19.00 -11.50 2.21
C ASN A 390 -17.94 -11.94 3.21
N PRO A 391 -17.52 -13.23 3.17
CA PRO A 391 -16.34 -13.67 3.91
C PRO A 391 -15.09 -12.88 3.44
N PRO A 392 -14.15 -12.61 4.34
CA PRO A 392 -12.89 -11.97 3.94
C PRO A 392 -12.10 -12.87 2.99
N THR A 393 -11.32 -12.24 2.10
CA THR A 393 -10.45 -12.96 1.16
C THR A 393 -9.44 -13.84 1.90
N ASP A 394 -9.37 -15.12 1.53
CA ASP A 394 -8.35 -16.03 2.06
C ASP A 394 -7.03 -15.89 1.29
N LEU A 395 -6.12 -15.10 1.83
CA LEU A 395 -4.81 -14.85 1.22
C LEU A 395 -3.90 -16.09 1.16
N SER A 396 -4.25 -17.17 1.85
CA SER A 396 -3.52 -18.45 1.70
C SER A 396 -3.72 -19.07 0.31
N LEU A 397 -4.79 -18.70 -0.37
CA LEU A 397 -5.08 -19.08 -1.76
C LEU A 397 -4.42 -18.15 -2.78
N HIS A 398 -4.01 -16.93 -2.36
CA HIS A 398 -3.51 -15.84 -3.20
C HIS A 398 -2.08 -15.41 -2.83
N LYS A 399 -1.22 -16.36 -2.43
CA LYS A 399 0.14 -16.12 -1.90
C LYS A 399 1.04 -15.30 -2.82
N GLY A 400 0.77 -15.31 -4.12
CA GLY A 400 1.53 -14.60 -5.15
C GLY A 400 0.80 -13.43 -5.79
N SER A 401 -0.36 -13.01 -5.25
CA SER A 401 -1.20 -11.95 -5.81
C SER A 401 -0.41 -10.69 -6.16
N PRO A 402 -0.41 -10.25 -7.43
CA PRO A 402 0.29 -9.04 -7.83
C PRO A 402 -0.34 -7.79 -7.22
N GLY A 403 -1.66 -7.72 -7.09
CA GLY A 403 -2.35 -6.58 -6.48
C GLY A 403 -2.01 -6.42 -5.00
N TYR A 404 -2.00 -7.51 -4.23
CA TYR A 404 -1.57 -7.48 -2.83
C TYR A 404 -0.07 -7.19 -2.67
N ARG A 405 0.76 -7.61 -3.63
CA ARG A 405 2.19 -7.22 -3.63
C ARG A 405 2.37 -5.72 -3.79
N LEU A 406 1.57 -5.05 -4.63
CA LEU A 406 1.61 -3.58 -4.76
C LEU A 406 1.25 -2.88 -3.43
N ILE A 407 0.27 -3.41 -2.69
CA ILE A 407 -0.06 -2.92 -1.35
C ILE A 407 1.17 -3.04 -0.42
N LEU A 408 1.78 -4.23 -0.35
CA LEU A 408 2.94 -4.48 0.53
C LEU A 408 4.20 -3.72 0.09
N ASN A 409 4.35 -3.40 -1.20
CA ASN A 409 5.39 -2.49 -1.68
C ASN A 409 5.27 -1.12 -1.00
N ASN A 410 4.04 -0.59 -0.88
CA ASN A 410 3.81 0.69 -0.20
C ASN A 410 4.17 0.63 1.29
N VAL A 411 3.95 -0.51 1.95
CA VAL A 411 4.32 -0.69 3.37
C VAL A 411 5.84 -0.64 3.56
N LEU A 412 6.62 -1.23 2.65
CA LEU A 412 8.08 -1.22 2.73
C LEU A 412 8.73 0.04 2.12
N PHE A 413 8.00 0.80 1.32
CA PHE A 413 8.54 1.98 0.63
C PHE A 413 9.19 3.02 1.58
N PRO A 414 8.64 3.34 2.76
CA PRO A 414 9.28 4.27 3.70
C PRO A 414 10.62 3.76 4.27
N ALA A 415 10.84 2.45 4.26
CA ALA A 415 12.11 1.85 4.69
C ALA A 415 13.20 2.01 3.63
N ALA A 416 12.81 2.24 2.36
CA ALA A 416 13.72 2.36 1.24
C ALA A 416 14.43 3.72 1.27
N LYS A 417 15.75 3.69 1.12
CA LYS A 417 16.53 4.91 1.00
C LYS A 417 16.15 5.65 -0.29
N LYS A 418 15.80 6.93 -0.17
CA LYS A 418 15.51 7.77 -1.35
C LYS A 418 16.70 7.75 -2.30
N LYS A 419 16.44 7.43 -3.56
CA LYS A 419 17.47 7.50 -4.61
C LYS A 419 17.81 8.97 -4.88
N PRO A 420 19.10 9.34 -5.00
CA PRO A 420 19.45 10.59 -5.64
C PRO A 420 18.99 10.54 -7.10
N LEU A 421 18.31 11.58 -7.55
CA LEU A 421 18.01 11.73 -8.98
C LEU A 421 19.34 11.71 -9.74
N LYS A 422 19.52 10.73 -10.59
CA LYS A 422 20.66 10.69 -11.51
C LYS A 422 20.30 11.61 -12.68
N THR A 423 20.91 12.77 -12.72
CA THR A 423 20.87 13.69 -13.85
C THR A 423 21.65 13.11 -15.03
#